data_a4135e69394721611f79f4b8b4b5f675
#
_entry.id   a4135e69394721611f79f4b8b4b5f675
#
_cell.length_a   1.000
_cell.length_b   1.000
_cell.length_c   1.000
_cell.angle_alpha   90.00
_cell.angle_beta   90.00
_cell.angle_gamma   90.00
#
_symmetry.space_group_name_H-M   'P 1'
#
loop_
_entity.id
_entity.type
_entity.pdbx_description
1 polymer ?
#
loop_
_entity_poly.entity_id
_entity_poly.type
_entity_poly.pdbx_seq_one_letter_code
_entity_poly.pdbx_strand_id
1 'polypeptide(L)'
;MSRPSFLERLGLHRPELRAWAMYDWANSAFVLVVITAVFPIFYKGIAEGAGVDAATATKWLSYATTISLLTVASFSPLLGAVADFLGIKKKMLAIFVALGSAATAGLFWVHAGDWIPALVFFGLGNASLFLSFVFYDSLLPHIAQSEEELDRVSTAGYAIGYLGSGLLLVALLAMIQKPELVGLADAGDATRVGFLIVALWWAGFSLPLFFKVSEPKSPLETGGGAGSNVRTAVREAMTRLRDTARELRGDYKEAFTMLLAFMIYNEGVSTIIRMGVIYAASKGFPDHSVIVAVLLIQFVGIPFAFLFGTLGPKIGTKRAILLCLVVYAGISIIGYQMETINEFYLMAGLIAMVQGGTQGLSRSLFAGLVPKHKASEFFGIFSVFAKVAGIFGPLVFGLVIEFTGSPRHAILSVIAFFVIGGLLLTRVDVAKGQRLALEAKP
;
A
#
# COMPACT_ATOMS: atom_id res chain seq x y z
N MET A 1 1.87 5.96 -37.67
CA MET A 1 1.53 5.39 -36.35
C MET A 1 0.20 5.96 -35.92
N SER A 2 -0.81 5.13 -35.67
CA SER A 2 -2.13 5.57 -35.17
C SER A 2 -1.94 6.19 -33.76
N ARG A 3 -2.71 7.23 -33.45
CA ARG A 3 -2.69 7.82 -32.10
C ARG A 3 -3.13 6.75 -31.10
N PRO A 4 -2.42 6.55 -29.97
CA PRO A 4 -2.83 5.57 -28.96
C PRO A 4 -4.25 5.87 -28.46
N SER A 5 -5.05 4.84 -28.30
CA SER A 5 -6.42 4.94 -27.76
C SER A 5 -6.40 5.52 -26.35
N PHE A 6 -7.54 6.03 -25.86
CA PHE A 6 -7.64 6.55 -24.50
C PHE A 6 -7.23 5.50 -23.44
N LEU A 7 -7.70 4.26 -23.60
CA LEU A 7 -7.35 3.16 -22.69
C LEU A 7 -5.86 2.76 -22.77
N GLU A 8 -5.22 2.87 -23.92
CA GLU A 8 -3.77 2.65 -24.04
C GLU A 8 -2.96 3.71 -23.28
N ARG A 9 -3.41 4.97 -23.32
CA ARG A 9 -2.77 6.05 -22.54
C ARG A 9 -2.88 5.83 -21.05
N LEU A 10 -3.96 5.21 -20.60
CA LEU A 10 -4.19 4.88 -19.19
C LEU A 10 -3.55 3.55 -18.77
N GLY A 11 -2.98 2.75 -19.69
CA GLY A 11 -2.48 1.41 -19.39
C GLY A 11 -3.58 0.38 -19.12
N LEU A 12 -4.79 0.60 -19.63
CA LEU A 12 -5.98 -0.21 -19.35
C LEU A 12 -6.60 -0.83 -20.60
N HIS A 13 -5.87 -0.92 -21.70
CA HIS A 13 -6.40 -1.35 -22.99
C HIS A 13 -6.62 -2.87 -23.07
N ARG A 14 -5.87 -3.69 -22.32
CA ARG A 14 -6.03 -5.16 -22.29
C ARG A 14 -6.87 -5.61 -21.08
N PRO A 15 -7.67 -6.70 -21.23
CA PRO A 15 -8.51 -7.21 -20.13
C PRO A 15 -7.73 -7.57 -18.88
N GLU A 16 -6.51 -8.13 -19.03
CA GLU A 16 -5.65 -8.53 -17.91
C GLU A 16 -5.21 -7.31 -17.08
N LEU A 17 -4.86 -6.20 -17.77
CA LEU A 17 -4.42 -4.96 -17.11
C LEU A 17 -5.57 -4.32 -16.32
N ARG A 18 -6.77 -4.30 -16.91
CA ARG A 18 -7.99 -3.82 -16.21
C ARG A 18 -8.32 -4.69 -15.00
N ALA A 19 -8.23 -6.01 -15.16
CA ALA A 19 -8.53 -6.95 -14.09
C ALA A 19 -7.51 -6.85 -12.94
N TRP A 20 -6.25 -6.62 -13.26
CA TRP A 20 -5.20 -6.37 -12.28
C TRP A 20 -5.44 -5.05 -11.55
N ALA A 21 -5.67 -3.96 -12.27
CA ALA A 21 -5.95 -2.65 -11.68
C ALA A 21 -7.24 -2.63 -10.83
N MET A 22 -8.23 -3.49 -11.17
CA MET A 22 -9.47 -3.64 -10.39
C MET A 22 -9.20 -4.20 -8.98
N TYR A 23 -8.08 -4.89 -8.76
CA TYR A 23 -7.70 -5.30 -7.42
C TYR A 23 -7.33 -4.11 -6.53
N ASP A 24 -6.72 -3.04 -7.07
CA ASP A 24 -6.49 -1.80 -6.31
C ASP A 24 -7.81 -1.11 -5.96
N TRP A 25 -8.82 -1.13 -6.85
CA TRP A 25 -10.18 -0.70 -6.52
C TRP A 25 -10.77 -1.51 -5.35
N ALA A 26 -10.55 -2.83 -5.35
CA ALA A 26 -11.07 -3.73 -4.33
C ALA A 26 -10.42 -3.50 -2.96
N ASN A 27 -9.09 -3.54 -2.89
CA ASN A 27 -8.34 -3.51 -1.64
C ASN A 27 -8.24 -2.12 -1.00
N SER A 28 -8.26 -1.05 -1.81
CA SER A 28 -8.19 0.34 -1.30
C SER A 28 -9.37 0.71 -0.42
N ALA A 29 -10.51 0.04 -0.59
CA ALA A 29 -11.66 0.17 0.32
C ALA A 29 -11.30 -0.21 1.76
N PHE A 30 -10.61 -1.34 1.95
CA PHE A 30 -10.15 -1.74 3.28
C PHE A 30 -9.12 -0.76 3.83
N VAL A 31 -8.15 -0.33 3.02
CA VAL A 31 -7.13 0.66 3.44
C VAL A 31 -7.79 1.94 3.93
N LEU A 32 -8.72 2.49 3.14
CA LEU A 32 -9.30 3.79 3.45
C LEU A 32 -10.32 3.70 4.59
N VAL A 33 -11.25 2.74 4.53
CA VAL A 33 -12.34 2.63 5.50
C VAL A 33 -11.88 1.98 6.80
N VAL A 34 -11.19 0.82 6.71
CA VAL A 34 -10.84 0.06 7.91
C VAL A 34 -9.55 0.57 8.54
N ILE A 35 -8.47 0.76 7.79
CA ILE A 35 -7.21 1.18 8.41
C ILE A 35 -7.22 2.66 8.78
N THR A 36 -7.82 3.52 7.94
CA THR A 36 -7.59 4.96 8.01
C THR A 36 -8.73 5.75 8.65
N ALA A 37 -9.99 5.55 8.21
CA ALA A 37 -11.05 6.52 8.50
C ALA A 37 -12.06 6.05 9.54
N VAL A 38 -12.63 4.85 9.43
CA VAL A 38 -13.83 4.45 10.18
C VAL A 38 -13.49 3.56 11.37
N PHE A 39 -12.70 2.49 11.17
CA PHE A 39 -12.44 1.53 12.23
C PHE A 39 -11.72 2.12 13.45
N PRO A 40 -10.72 3.01 13.35
CA PRO A 40 -10.08 3.57 14.54
C PRO A 40 -11.06 4.31 15.46
N ILE A 41 -12.02 5.03 14.88
CA ILE A 41 -13.06 5.76 15.62
C ILE A 41 -14.06 4.77 16.26
N PHE A 42 -14.54 3.81 15.47
CA PHE A 42 -15.45 2.75 15.92
C PHE A 42 -14.84 1.93 17.06
N TYR A 43 -13.60 1.49 16.92
CA TYR A 43 -12.87 0.72 17.92
C TYR A 43 -12.73 1.50 19.25
N LYS A 44 -12.39 2.79 19.18
CA LYS A 44 -12.27 3.64 20.36
C LYS A 44 -13.60 3.71 21.11
N GLY A 45 -14.71 3.93 20.40
CA GLY A 45 -16.04 3.97 21.03
C GLY A 45 -16.43 2.63 21.69
N ILE A 46 -16.11 1.48 21.06
CA ILE A 46 -16.36 0.15 21.65
C ILE A 46 -15.52 -0.07 22.91
N ALA A 47 -14.25 0.31 22.89
CA ALA A 47 -13.34 0.15 24.01
C ALA A 47 -13.75 1.05 25.21
N GLU A 48 -14.13 2.29 24.94
CA GLU A 48 -14.66 3.22 25.95
C GLU A 48 -15.97 2.67 26.57
N GLY A 49 -16.86 2.09 25.76
CA GLY A 49 -18.07 1.41 26.23
C GLY A 49 -17.80 0.19 27.12
N ALA A 50 -16.59 -0.39 27.06
CA ALA A 50 -16.10 -1.45 27.95
C ALA A 50 -15.36 -0.91 29.20
N GLY A 51 -15.31 0.41 29.41
CA GLY A 51 -14.56 1.04 30.48
C GLY A 51 -13.04 1.13 30.24
N VAL A 52 -12.58 0.91 29.00
CA VAL A 52 -11.18 1.08 28.62
C VAL A 52 -10.95 2.54 28.24
N ASP A 53 -9.99 3.20 28.88
CA ASP A 53 -9.68 4.59 28.58
C ASP A 53 -9.08 4.76 27.18
N ALA A 54 -9.21 5.95 26.60
CA ALA A 54 -8.81 6.26 25.23
C ALA A 54 -7.30 6.03 24.96
N ALA A 55 -6.43 6.25 25.94
CA ALA A 55 -5.00 6.04 25.80
C ALA A 55 -4.68 4.54 25.74
N THR A 56 -5.30 3.74 26.60
CA THR A 56 -5.18 2.27 26.60
C THR A 56 -5.77 1.67 25.32
N ALA A 57 -6.93 2.15 24.84
CA ALA A 57 -7.50 1.72 23.58
C ALA A 57 -6.52 2.00 22.41
N THR A 58 -5.98 3.21 22.31
CA THR A 58 -4.99 3.58 21.29
C THR A 58 -3.74 2.71 21.35
N LYS A 59 -3.25 2.40 22.56
CA LYS A 59 -2.12 1.51 22.78
C LYS A 59 -2.36 0.10 22.21
N TRP A 60 -3.52 -0.49 22.50
CA TRP A 60 -3.86 -1.82 22.00
C TRP A 60 -4.06 -1.86 20.49
N LEU A 61 -4.66 -0.83 19.87
CA LEU A 61 -4.75 -0.71 18.43
C LEU A 61 -3.36 -0.63 17.77
N SER A 62 -2.45 0.11 18.40
CA SER A 62 -1.06 0.20 17.95
C SER A 62 -0.34 -1.15 18.03
N TYR A 63 -0.56 -1.92 19.10
CA TYR A 63 0.00 -3.27 19.23
C TYR A 63 -0.56 -4.22 18.18
N ALA A 64 -1.88 -4.23 17.95
CA ALA A 64 -2.51 -5.05 16.93
C ALA A 64 -1.96 -4.73 15.53
N THR A 65 -1.80 -3.44 15.22
CA THR A 65 -1.17 -2.98 13.98
C THR A 65 0.27 -3.48 13.87
N THR A 66 1.07 -3.29 14.92
CA THR A 66 2.48 -3.71 14.95
C THR A 66 2.63 -5.22 14.80
N ILE A 67 1.83 -6.02 15.51
CA ILE A 67 1.83 -7.48 15.39
C ILE A 67 1.47 -7.91 13.95
N SER A 68 0.46 -7.28 13.34
CA SER A 68 0.10 -7.54 11.95
C SER A 68 1.27 -7.28 11.00
N LEU A 69 1.94 -6.12 11.13
CA LEU A 69 3.05 -5.74 10.27
C LEU A 69 4.28 -6.62 10.47
N LEU A 70 4.58 -7.02 11.71
CA LEU A 70 5.65 -7.98 12.02
C LEU A 70 5.35 -9.36 11.44
N THR A 71 4.09 -9.81 11.50
CA THR A 71 3.64 -11.05 10.84
C THR A 71 3.90 -10.97 9.34
N VAL A 72 3.49 -9.88 8.70
CA VAL A 72 3.75 -9.66 7.26
C VAL A 72 5.24 -9.67 6.96
N ALA A 73 6.04 -8.91 7.70
CA ALA A 73 7.49 -8.83 7.47
C ALA A 73 8.19 -10.18 7.64
N SER A 74 7.73 -11.00 8.59
CA SER A 74 8.30 -12.34 8.85
C SER A 74 7.94 -13.38 7.80
N PHE A 75 6.70 -13.36 7.30
CA PHE A 75 6.20 -14.41 6.43
C PHE A 75 6.21 -14.06 4.94
N SER A 76 6.18 -12.76 4.55
CA SER A 76 6.07 -12.37 3.15
C SER A 76 7.19 -12.91 2.24
N PRO A 77 8.49 -12.92 2.62
CA PRO A 77 9.53 -13.47 1.75
C PRO A 77 9.39 -14.99 1.57
N LEU A 78 9.09 -15.70 2.66
CA LEU A 78 8.91 -17.17 2.61
C LEU A 78 7.71 -17.56 1.76
N LEU A 79 6.57 -16.90 1.97
CA LEU A 79 5.35 -17.16 1.20
C LEU A 79 5.53 -16.79 -0.28
N GLY A 80 6.28 -15.71 -0.57
CA GLY A 80 6.65 -15.33 -1.92
C GLY A 80 7.49 -16.42 -2.61
N ALA A 81 8.53 -16.93 -1.93
CA ALA A 81 9.38 -18.00 -2.45
C ALA A 81 8.61 -19.30 -2.70
N VAL A 82 7.71 -19.68 -1.77
CA VAL A 82 6.82 -20.86 -1.94
C VAL A 82 5.91 -20.66 -3.15
N ALA A 83 5.35 -19.47 -3.33
CA ALA A 83 4.43 -19.20 -4.42
C ALA A 83 5.12 -19.21 -5.80
N ASP A 84 6.34 -18.67 -5.90
CA ASP A 84 7.14 -18.74 -7.13
C ASP A 84 7.55 -20.17 -7.46
N PHE A 85 7.99 -20.93 -6.44
CA PHE A 85 8.42 -22.33 -6.62
C PHE A 85 7.28 -23.25 -7.09
N LEU A 86 6.11 -23.14 -6.46
CA LEU A 86 4.95 -23.98 -6.75
C LEU A 86 4.05 -23.45 -7.89
N GLY A 87 4.25 -22.22 -8.38
CA GLY A 87 3.36 -21.60 -9.37
C GLY A 87 1.94 -21.36 -8.84
N ILE A 88 1.81 -20.91 -7.59
CA ILE A 88 0.51 -20.76 -6.91
C ILE A 88 0.22 -19.32 -6.44
N LYS A 89 0.76 -18.32 -7.14
CA LYS A 89 0.58 -16.90 -6.77
C LYS A 89 -0.89 -16.51 -6.61
N LYS A 90 -1.73 -16.86 -7.60
CA LYS A 90 -3.16 -16.56 -7.56
C LYS A 90 -3.90 -17.31 -6.46
N LYS A 91 -3.50 -18.57 -6.16
CA LYS A 91 -4.08 -19.32 -5.03
C LYS A 91 -3.76 -18.66 -3.69
N MET A 92 -2.51 -18.24 -3.49
CA MET A 92 -2.10 -17.51 -2.29
C MET A 92 -2.83 -16.18 -2.16
N LEU A 93 -2.93 -15.42 -3.26
CA LEU A 93 -3.73 -14.19 -3.31
C LEU A 93 -5.19 -14.47 -2.91
N ALA A 94 -5.81 -15.51 -3.46
CA ALA A 94 -7.20 -15.88 -3.15
C ALA A 94 -7.40 -16.24 -1.67
N ILE A 95 -6.44 -16.97 -1.07
CA ILE A 95 -6.48 -17.31 0.37
C ILE A 95 -6.47 -16.03 1.21
N PHE A 96 -5.56 -15.09 0.93
CA PHE A 96 -5.46 -13.87 1.71
C PHE A 96 -6.62 -12.90 1.47
N VAL A 97 -7.17 -12.85 0.25
CA VAL A 97 -8.42 -12.12 -0.03
C VAL A 97 -9.59 -12.72 0.76
N ALA A 98 -9.73 -14.04 0.76
CA ALA A 98 -10.80 -14.72 1.50
C ALA A 98 -10.66 -14.51 3.02
N LEU A 99 -9.45 -14.68 3.58
CA LEU A 99 -9.19 -14.47 5.01
C LEU A 99 -9.41 -13.02 5.42
N GLY A 100 -8.89 -12.06 4.61
CA GLY A 100 -9.04 -10.64 4.90
C GLY A 100 -10.49 -10.18 4.79
N SER A 101 -11.22 -10.61 3.77
CA SER A 101 -12.65 -10.29 3.62
C SER A 101 -13.48 -10.94 4.73
N ALA A 102 -13.20 -12.20 5.10
CA ALA A 102 -13.89 -12.87 6.21
C ALA A 102 -13.62 -12.17 7.56
N ALA A 103 -12.38 -11.78 7.82
CA ALA A 103 -12.03 -11.01 9.01
C ALA A 103 -12.72 -9.65 9.04
N THR A 104 -12.79 -8.96 7.89
CA THR A 104 -13.51 -7.67 7.77
C THR A 104 -15.01 -7.85 7.99
N ALA A 105 -15.61 -8.92 7.42
CA ALA A 105 -17.00 -9.28 7.68
C ALA A 105 -17.25 -9.61 9.15
N GLY A 106 -16.27 -10.21 9.84
CA GLY A 106 -16.32 -10.49 11.28
C GLY A 106 -16.56 -9.25 12.15
N LEU A 107 -16.13 -8.08 11.70
CA LEU A 107 -16.40 -6.80 12.37
C LEU A 107 -17.89 -6.45 12.45
N PHE A 108 -18.73 -7.03 11.60
CA PHE A 108 -20.19 -6.86 11.66
C PHE A 108 -20.77 -7.37 12.99
N TRP A 109 -20.23 -8.46 13.55
CA TRP A 109 -20.70 -9.05 14.82
C TRP A 109 -20.09 -8.43 16.08
N VAL A 110 -19.24 -7.42 15.93
CA VAL A 110 -18.62 -6.72 17.07
C VAL A 110 -19.57 -5.69 17.64
N HIS A 111 -19.87 -5.80 18.94
CA HIS A 111 -20.76 -4.93 19.69
C HIS A 111 -20.01 -4.16 20.79
N ALA A 112 -20.72 -3.29 21.51
CA ALA A 112 -20.15 -2.57 22.63
C ALA A 112 -19.56 -3.55 23.66
N GLY A 113 -18.29 -3.35 24.03
CA GLY A 113 -17.54 -4.24 24.91
C GLY A 113 -16.63 -5.26 24.21
N ASP A 114 -16.85 -5.57 22.92
CA ASP A 114 -16.09 -6.59 22.18
C ASP A 114 -14.79 -6.03 21.59
N TRP A 115 -14.06 -5.20 22.33
CA TRP A 115 -12.87 -4.51 21.84
C TRP A 115 -11.71 -5.48 21.49
N ILE A 116 -11.58 -6.64 22.17
CA ILE A 116 -10.56 -7.65 21.86
C ILE A 116 -10.89 -8.38 20.54
N PRO A 117 -12.11 -8.91 20.32
CA PRO A 117 -12.50 -9.45 19.01
C PRO A 117 -12.33 -8.43 17.87
N ALA A 118 -12.65 -7.14 18.10
CA ALA A 118 -12.43 -6.09 17.12
C ALA A 118 -10.96 -6.01 16.68
N LEU A 119 -10.01 -6.04 17.63
CA LEU A 119 -8.57 -6.03 17.34
C LEU A 119 -8.10 -7.28 16.61
N VAL A 120 -8.64 -8.45 16.96
CA VAL A 120 -8.29 -9.71 16.29
C VAL A 120 -8.74 -9.68 14.83
N PHE A 121 -9.99 -9.30 14.55
CA PHE A 121 -10.48 -9.17 13.18
C PHE A 121 -9.72 -8.09 12.39
N PHE A 122 -9.46 -6.93 12.99
CA PHE A 122 -8.64 -5.89 12.38
C PHE A 122 -7.24 -6.39 12.06
N GLY A 123 -6.57 -7.05 13.01
CA GLY A 123 -5.22 -7.58 12.85
C GLY A 123 -5.12 -8.62 11.74
N LEU A 124 -6.07 -9.56 11.70
CA LEU A 124 -6.16 -10.57 10.64
C LEU A 124 -6.44 -9.95 9.27
N GLY A 125 -7.37 -9.00 9.18
CA GLY A 125 -7.67 -8.27 7.95
C GLY A 125 -6.45 -7.50 7.44
N ASN A 126 -5.78 -6.77 8.33
CA ASN A 126 -4.61 -5.97 8.03
C ASN A 126 -3.42 -6.85 7.56
N ALA A 127 -3.11 -7.94 8.25
CA ALA A 127 -2.07 -8.88 7.85
C ALA A 127 -2.40 -9.53 6.49
N SER A 128 -3.65 -9.95 6.29
CA SER A 128 -4.11 -10.55 5.04
C SER A 128 -4.01 -9.59 3.87
N LEU A 129 -4.38 -8.33 4.04
CA LEU A 129 -4.23 -7.30 3.02
C LEU A 129 -2.77 -7.18 2.57
N PHE A 130 -1.87 -6.98 3.51
CA PHE A 130 -0.47 -6.72 3.17
C PHE A 130 0.25 -7.98 2.63
N LEU A 131 -0.12 -9.17 3.07
CA LEU A 131 0.35 -10.42 2.48
C LEU A 131 -0.19 -10.61 1.05
N SER A 132 -1.42 -10.21 0.78
CA SER A 132 -1.99 -10.27 -0.56
C SER A 132 -1.21 -9.43 -1.58
N PHE A 133 -0.65 -8.28 -1.17
CA PHE A 133 0.14 -7.42 -2.04
C PHE A 133 1.41 -8.10 -2.58
N VAL A 134 2.03 -9.03 -1.83
CA VAL A 134 3.19 -9.79 -2.31
C VAL A 134 2.87 -10.50 -3.62
N PHE A 135 1.73 -11.17 -3.66
CA PHE A 135 1.30 -11.94 -4.83
C PHE A 135 0.70 -11.05 -5.92
N TYR A 136 -0.10 -10.06 -5.53
CA TYR A 136 -0.68 -9.08 -6.45
C TYR A 136 0.40 -8.32 -7.22
N ASP A 137 1.35 -7.72 -6.52
CA ASP A 137 2.42 -6.93 -7.12
C ASP A 137 3.35 -7.81 -7.97
N SER A 138 3.59 -9.07 -7.55
CA SER A 138 4.41 -10.01 -8.30
C SER A 138 3.82 -10.48 -9.64
N LEU A 139 2.51 -10.29 -9.86
CA LEU A 139 1.87 -10.53 -11.15
C LEU A 139 2.17 -9.42 -12.17
N LEU A 140 2.48 -8.21 -11.71
CA LEU A 140 2.67 -7.03 -12.56
C LEU A 140 3.75 -7.23 -13.65
N PRO A 141 4.97 -7.74 -13.36
CA PRO A 141 5.97 -7.96 -14.39
C PRO A 141 5.59 -9.06 -15.41
N HIS A 142 4.63 -9.92 -15.10
CA HIS A 142 4.15 -10.97 -16.00
C HIS A 142 3.08 -10.48 -16.98
N ILE A 143 2.26 -9.51 -16.58
CA ILE A 143 1.18 -8.99 -17.42
C ILE A 143 1.62 -7.82 -18.30
N ALA A 144 2.59 -7.02 -17.85
CA ALA A 144 3.12 -5.91 -18.63
C ALA A 144 4.10 -6.39 -19.70
N GLN A 145 3.99 -5.80 -20.90
CA GLN A 145 4.81 -6.14 -22.07
C GLN A 145 5.98 -5.18 -22.29
N SER A 146 5.92 -3.98 -21.69
CA SER A 146 6.97 -2.96 -21.75
C SER A 146 7.06 -2.18 -20.45
N GLU A 147 8.16 -1.45 -20.28
CA GLU A 147 8.36 -0.55 -19.12
C GLU A 147 7.32 0.57 -19.08
N GLU A 148 6.95 1.11 -20.25
CA GLU A 148 5.88 2.09 -20.34
C GLU A 148 4.55 1.53 -19.82
N GLU A 149 4.27 0.28 -20.13
CA GLU A 149 3.04 -0.39 -19.69
C GLU A 149 3.09 -0.69 -18.18
N LEU A 150 4.27 -1.04 -17.62
CA LEU A 150 4.49 -1.16 -16.17
C LEU A 150 4.12 0.13 -15.45
N ASP A 151 4.65 1.27 -15.90
CA ASP A 151 4.39 2.58 -15.28
C ASP A 151 2.91 2.96 -15.37
N ARG A 152 2.31 2.81 -16.55
CA ARG A 152 0.92 3.18 -16.79
C ARG A 152 -0.04 2.33 -15.98
N VAL A 153 0.09 0.99 -16.01
CA VAL A 153 -0.84 0.12 -15.31
C VAL A 153 -0.67 0.20 -13.78
N SER A 154 0.57 0.35 -13.31
CA SER A 154 0.84 0.51 -11.88
C SER A 154 0.22 1.78 -11.31
N THR A 155 0.40 2.92 -11.98
CA THR A 155 -0.21 4.19 -11.55
C THR A 155 -1.72 4.23 -11.77
N ALA A 156 -2.23 3.57 -12.83
CA ALA A 156 -3.67 3.40 -13.05
C ALA A 156 -4.33 2.61 -11.92
N GLY A 157 -3.66 1.58 -11.39
CA GLY A 157 -4.14 0.85 -10.21
C GLY A 157 -4.40 1.81 -9.03
N TYR A 158 -3.43 2.66 -8.69
CA TYR A 158 -3.62 3.68 -7.64
C TYR A 158 -4.75 4.65 -7.96
N ALA A 159 -4.86 5.16 -9.20
CA ALA A 159 -5.94 6.06 -9.60
C ALA A 159 -7.33 5.43 -9.43
N ILE A 160 -7.46 4.17 -9.87
CA ILE A 160 -8.71 3.39 -9.75
C ILE A 160 -8.98 3.08 -8.27
N GLY A 161 -7.97 2.74 -7.48
CA GLY A 161 -8.07 2.53 -6.04
C GLY A 161 -8.58 3.76 -5.30
N TYR A 162 -8.05 4.93 -5.60
CA TYR A 162 -8.51 6.20 -5.04
C TYR A 162 -9.98 6.48 -5.39
N LEU A 163 -10.36 6.26 -6.64
CA LEU A 163 -11.75 6.46 -7.06
C LEU A 163 -12.70 5.52 -6.32
N GLY A 164 -12.40 4.20 -6.30
CA GLY A 164 -13.25 3.20 -5.67
C GLY A 164 -13.40 3.40 -4.16
N SER A 165 -12.29 3.56 -3.48
CA SER A 165 -12.28 3.77 -2.01
C SER A 165 -12.89 5.12 -1.61
N GLY A 166 -12.64 6.19 -2.39
CA GLY A 166 -13.22 7.50 -2.14
C GLY A 166 -14.74 7.51 -2.28
N LEU A 167 -15.28 6.91 -3.36
CA LEU A 167 -16.73 6.78 -3.57
C LEU A 167 -17.37 5.94 -2.44
N LEU A 168 -16.75 4.82 -2.09
CA LEU A 168 -17.27 3.98 -1.01
C LEU A 168 -17.25 4.71 0.32
N LEU A 169 -16.15 5.42 0.66
CA LEU A 169 -16.08 6.18 1.92
C LEU A 169 -17.17 7.24 1.99
N VAL A 170 -17.42 8.00 0.91
CA VAL A 170 -18.50 9.00 0.87
C VAL A 170 -19.86 8.34 1.13
N ALA A 171 -20.15 7.21 0.46
CA ALA A 171 -21.39 6.48 0.67
C ALA A 171 -21.55 5.97 2.11
N LEU A 172 -20.48 5.40 2.69
CA LEU A 172 -20.49 4.91 4.06
C LEU A 172 -20.62 6.03 5.08
N LEU A 173 -19.95 7.17 4.90
CA LEU A 173 -20.10 8.33 5.79
C LEU A 173 -21.53 8.89 5.72
N ALA A 174 -22.15 8.95 4.55
CA ALA A 174 -23.55 9.35 4.42
C ALA A 174 -24.48 8.39 5.16
N MET A 175 -24.24 7.08 5.03
CA MET A 175 -25.00 6.03 5.74
C MET A 175 -24.82 6.14 7.27
N ILE A 176 -23.59 6.36 7.75
CA ILE A 176 -23.30 6.49 9.19
C ILE A 176 -23.92 7.77 9.78
N GLN A 177 -23.92 8.89 9.03
CA GLN A 177 -24.50 10.15 9.49
C GLN A 177 -26.03 10.16 9.48
N LYS A 178 -26.65 9.37 8.58
CA LYS A 178 -28.11 9.29 8.43
C LYS A 178 -28.55 7.83 8.29
N PRO A 179 -28.39 7.01 9.36
CA PRO A 179 -28.70 5.58 9.32
C PRO A 179 -30.17 5.29 9.00
N GLU A 180 -31.07 6.19 9.38
CA GLU A 180 -32.50 6.08 9.10
C GLU A 180 -32.84 6.04 7.61
N LEU A 181 -32.02 6.64 6.73
CA LEU A 181 -32.25 6.60 5.28
C LEU A 181 -32.14 5.20 4.68
N VAL A 182 -31.42 4.29 5.36
CA VAL A 182 -31.22 2.91 4.95
C VAL A 182 -31.87 1.90 5.91
N GLY A 183 -32.74 2.39 6.81
CA GLY A 183 -33.50 1.56 7.74
C GLY A 183 -32.67 0.98 8.91
N LEU A 184 -31.54 1.60 9.24
CA LEU A 184 -30.70 1.19 10.38
C LEU A 184 -31.01 2.00 11.63
N ALA A 185 -30.82 1.38 12.80
CA ALA A 185 -31.21 1.96 14.07
C ALA A 185 -30.33 3.13 14.52
N ASP A 186 -29.03 3.00 14.34
CA ASP A 186 -28.05 4.00 14.79
C ASP A 186 -26.74 3.97 13.94
N ALA A 187 -25.85 4.90 14.22
CA ALA A 187 -24.56 5.03 13.57
C ALA A 187 -23.62 3.81 13.81
N GLY A 188 -23.78 3.11 14.94
CA GLY A 188 -23.02 1.89 15.25
C GLY A 188 -23.43 0.73 14.35
N ASP A 189 -24.75 0.53 14.17
CA ASP A 189 -25.32 -0.43 13.22
C ASP A 189 -24.87 -0.12 11.81
N ALA A 190 -24.96 1.15 11.39
CA ALA A 190 -24.51 1.59 10.08
C ALA A 190 -23.01 1.34 9.88
N THR A 191 -22.18 1.54 10.90
CA THR A 191 -20.74 1.26 10.82
C THR A 191 -20.48 -0.23 10.66
N ARG A 192 -21.18 -1.10 11.41
CA ARG A 192 -21.04 -2.57 11.29
C ARG A 192 -21.46 -3.07 9.91
N VAL A 193 -22.59 -2.59 9.39
CA VAL A 193 -23.02 -2.86 8.01
C VAL A 193 -21.98 -2.35 7.01
N GLY A 194 -21.38 -1.20 7.28
CA GLY A 194 -20.28 -0.65 6.47
C GLY A 194 -19.09 -1.60 6.34
N PHE A 195 -18.67 -2.27 7.42
CA PHE A 195 -17.60 -3.28 7.34
C PHE A 195 -18.01 -4.51 6.50
N LEU A 196 -19.25 -4.94 6.57
CA LEU A 196 -19.75 -6.02 5.71
C LEU A 196 -19.74 -5.60 4.24
N ILE A 197 -20.13 -4.36 3.93
CA ILE A 197 -20.04 -3.81 2.58
C ILE A 197 -18.59 -3.79 2.09
N VAL A 198 -17.63 -3.34 2.92
CA VAL A 198 -16.20 -3.35 2.58
C VAL A 198 -15.70 -4.77 2.32
N ALA A 199 -16.10 -5.76 3.10
CA ALA A 199 -15.73 -7.15 2.92
C ALA A 199 -16.23 -7.71 1.57
N LEU A 200 -17.51 -7.47 1.25
CA LEU A 200 -18.12 -7.87 -0.01
C LEU A 200 -17.51 -7.13 -1.20
N TRP A 201 -17.19 -5.85 -1.04
CA TRP A 201 -16.49 -5.03 -2.02
C TRP A 201 -15.12 -5.61 -2.35
N TRP A 202 -14.31 -5.88 -1.31
CA TRP A 202 -12.99 -6.45 -1.50
C TRP A 202 -13.05 -7.82 -2.18
N ALA A 203 -13.86 -8.74 -1.68
CA ALA A 203 -14.03 -10.05 -2.29
C ALA A 203 -14.56 -9.97 -3.74
N GLY A 204 -15.64 -9.22 -3.96
CA GLY A 204 -16.34 -9.15 -5.26
C GLY A 204 -15.49 -8.51 -6.35
N PHE A 205 -14.87 -7.35 -6.07
CA PHE A 205 -14.04 -6.66 -7.07
C PHE A 205 -12.65 -7.28 -7.25
N SER A 206 -12.26 -8.27 -6.43
CA SER A 206 -11.07 -9.10 -6.67
C SER A 206 -11.32 -10.20 -7.73
N LEU A 207 -12.56 -10.62 -7.97
CA LEU A 207 -12.91 -11.72 -8.87
C LEU A 207 -12.38 -11.55 -10.31
N PRO A 208 -12.45 -10.35 -10.93
CA PRO A 208 -11.93 -10.17 -12.29
C PRO A 208 -10.46 -10.58 -12.44
N LEU A 209 -9.62 -10.34 -11.43
CA LEU A 209 -8.21 -10.73 -11.44
C LEU A 209 -8.07 -12.26 -11.54
N PHE A 210 -8.84 -13.01 -10.76
CA PHE A 210 -8.76 -14.47 -10.75
C PHE A 210 -9.19 -15.11 -12.07
N PHE A 211 -10.11 -14.47 -12.82
CA PHE A 211 -10.61 -15.00 -14.09
C PHE A 211 -9.84 -14.51 -15.32
N LYS A 212 -9.24 -13.32 -15.29
CA LYS A 212 -8.64 -12.69 -16.47
C LYS A 212 -7.11 -12.69 -16.48
N VAL A 213 -6.48 -12.73 -15.31
CA VAL A 213 -5.02 -12.78 -15.21
C VAL A 213 -4.56 -14.24 -15.19
N SER A 214 -3.64 -14.60 -16.06
CA SER A 214 -3.07 -15.96 -16.11
C SER A 214 -2.11 -16.22 -14.95
N GLU A 215 -2.09 -17.44 -14.43
CA GLU A 215 -1.06 -17.88 -13.49
C GLU A 215 0.26 -18.00 -14.25
N PRO A 216 1.35 -17.37 -13.80
CA PRO A 216 2.67 -17.58 -14.41
C PRO A 216 3.14 -19.02 -14.22
N LYS A 217 3.76 -19.60 -15.27
CA LYS A 217 4.29 -20.98 -15.21
C LYS A 217 5.36 -21.11 -14.14
N SER A 218 5.31 -22.21 -13.39
CA SER A 218 6.30 -22.50 -12.35
C SER A 218 7.57 -23.15 -12.95
N PRO A 219 8.72 -23.00 -12.28
CA PRO A 219 9.94 -23.75 -12.66
C PRO A 219 9.74 -25.27 -12.60
N LEU A 220 8.82 -25.78 -11.76
CA LEU A 220 8.50 -27.21 -11.66
C LEU A 220 7.78 -27.74 -12.90
N GLU A 221 6.92 -26.93 -13.54
CA GLU A 221 6.23 -27.34 -14.78
C GLU A 221 7.18 -27.43 -15.96
N THR A 222 8.28 -26.65 -15.94
CA THR A 222 9.31 -26.66 -16.98
C THR A 222 10.38 -27.72 -16.76
N GLY A 223 10.56 -28.24 -15.52
CA GLY A 223 11.64 -29.15 -15.12
C GLY A 223 11.24 -30.59 -14.76
N GLY A 224 9.98 -30.99 -14.95
CA GLY A 224 9.56 -32.42 -14.79
C GLY A 224 9.45 -32.93 -13.35
N GLY A 225 9.41 -32.07 -12.36
CA GLY A 225 9.33 -32.42 -10.94
C GLY A 225 7.90 -32.54 -10.40
N ALA A 226 7.10 -33.48 -10.90
CA ALA A 226 5.81 -33.79 -10.32
C ALA A 226 5.99 -34.56 -9.00
N GLY A 227 5.60 -33.95 -7.85
CA GLY A 227 5.45 -34.68 -6.56
C GLY A 227 6.21 -34.14 -5.37
N SER A 228 6.58 -32.86 -5.32
CA SER A 228 7.22 -32.32 -4.11
C SER A 228 6.21 -32.17 -2.96
N ASN A 229 6.49 -32.85 -1.84
CA ASN A 229 5.76 -32.72 -0.59
C ASN A 229 5.89 -31.28 -0.07
N VAL A 230 4.85 -30.70 0.54
CA VAL A 230 4.84 -29.32 1.09
C VAL A 230 6.08 -29.03 1.94
N ARG A 231 6.54 -30.02 2.74
CA ARG A 231 7.76 -29.90 3.56
C ARG A 231 9.02 -29.69 2.72
N THR A 232 9.13 -30.37 1.59
CA THR A 232 10.25 -30.22 0.64
C THR A 232 10.19 -28.86 -0.04
N ALA A 233 8.99 -28.42 -0.45
CA ALA A 233 8.76 -27.11 -1.04
C ALA A 233 9.15 -25.98 -0.09
N VAL A 234 8.78 -26.05 1.19
CA VAL A 234 9.16 -25.05 2.20
C VAL A 234 10.69 -25.04 2.42
N ARG A 235 11.33 -26.22 2.51
CA ARG A 235 12.80 -26.30 2.66
C ARG A 235 13.53 -25.70 1.47
N GLU A 236 13.10 -26.00 0.27
CA GLU A 236 13.67 -25.43 -0.95
C GLU A 236 13.40 -23.92 -1.08
N ALA A 237 12.20 -23.47 -0.73
CA ALA A 237 11.88 -22.06 -0.66
C ALA A 237 12.78 -21.29 0.32
N MET A 238 13.09 -21.88 1.49
CA MET A 238 14.04 -21.28 2.45
C MET A 238 15.45 -21.19 1.88
N THR A 239 15.91 -22.21 1.16
CA THR A 239 17.24 -22.17 0.51
C THR A 239 17.27 -21.11 -0.58
N ARG A 240 16.25 -21.07 -1.45
CA ARG A 240 16.09 -20.05 -2.50
C ARG A 240 16.03 -18.64 -1.93
N LEU A 241 15.27 -18.43 -0.86
CA LEU A 241 15.19 -17.11 -0.21
C LEU A 241 16.57 -16.62 0.28
N ARG A 242 17.39 -17.53 0.83
CA ARG A 242 18.76 -17.20 1.22
C ARG A 242 19.64 -16.85 0.01
N ASP A 243 19.48 -17.57 -1.08
CA ASP A 243 20.21 -17.32 -2.32
C ASP A 243 19.73 -16.02 -2.97
N THR A 244 18.41 -15.79 -3.04
CA THR A 244 17.82 -14.53 -3.52
C THR A 244 18.30 -13.32 -2.69
N ALA A 245 18.45 -13.47 -1.37
CA ALA A 245 18.99 -12.41 -0.52
C ALA A 245 20.47 -12.11 -0.80
N ARG A 246 21.25 -13.13 -1.24
CA ARG A 246 22.64 -12.93 -1.69
C ARG A 246 22.69 -12.33 -3.08
N GLU A 247 21.90 -12.87 -4.03
CA GLU A 247 21.78 -12.36 -5.39
C GLU A 247 21.34 -10.88 -5.40
N LEU A 248 20.40 -10.50 -4.52
CA LEU A 248 19.93 -9.14 -4.37
C LEU A 248 21.08 -8.17 -4.02
N ARG A 249 22.03 -8.61 -3.19
CA ARG A 249 23.22 -7.81 -2.83
C ARG A 249 24.34 -7.85 -3.87
N GLY A 250 24.39 -8.89 -4.70
CA GLY A 250 25.39 -9.12 -5.74
C GLY A 250 24.86 -8.77 -7.13
N ASP A 251 24.17 -9.70 -7.73
CA ASP A 251 23.75 -9.63 -9.14
C ASP A 251 22.68 -8.59 -9.40
N TYR A 252 21.72 -8.43 -8.44
CA TYR A 252 20.63 -7.45 -8.51
C TYR A 252 20.86 -6.23 -7.62
N LYS A 253 22.09 -5.74 -7.57
CA LYS A 253 22.51 -4.58 -6.74
C LYS A 253 21.66 -3.34 -7.03
N GLU A 254 21.22 -3.14 -8.27
CA GLU A 254 20.37 -2.00 -8.65
C GLU A 254 18.98 -2.10 -7.98
N ALA A 255 18.38 -3.30 -7.95
CA ALA A 255 17.13 -3.56 -7.22
C ALA A 255 17.31 -3.37 -5.70
N PHE A 256 18.45 -3.82 -5.14
CA PHE A 256 18.75 -3.60 -3.71
C PHE A 256 18.89 -2.12 -3.36
N THR A 257 19.62 -1.37 -4.19
CA THR A 257 19.78 0.08 -3.99
C THR A 257 18.44 0.82 -4.11
N MET A 258 17.58 0.38 -5.06
CA MET A 258 16.21 0.88 -5.17
C MET A 258 15.37 0.59 -3.92
N LEU A 259 15.47 -0.62 -3.35
CA LEU A 259 14.78 -0.99 -2.11
C LEU A 259 15.21 -0.12 -0.93
N LEU A 260 16.51 0.12 -0.77
CA LEU A 260 17.03 0.99 0.29
C LEU A 260 16.54 2.44 0.10
N ALA A 261 16.60 2.95 -1.13
CA ALA A 261 16.08 4.26 -1.44
C ALA A 261 14.58 4.36 -1.12
N PHE A 262 13.79 3.37 -1.58
CA PHE A 262 12.36 3.27 -1.33
C PHE A 262 12.05 3.25 0.17
N MET A 263 12.73 2.40 0.94
CA MET A 263 12.55 2.32 2.38
C MET A 263 12.69 3.70 3.02
N ILE A 264 13.74 4.43 2.66
CA ILE A 264 14.05 5.72 3.27
C ILE A 264 13.04 6.79 2.85
N TYR A 265 12.79 6.99 1.56
CA TYR A 265 11.85 8.05 1.18
C TYR A 265 10.38 7.70 1.50
N ASN A 266 10.01 6.41 1.49
CA ASN A 266 8.68 5.97 1.89
C ASN A 266 8.43 6.16 3.39
N GLU A 267 9.48 6.12 4.21
CA GLU A 267 9.43 6.54 5.62
C GLU A 267 9.00 8.01 5.73
N GLY A 268 9.62 8.88 4.92
CA GLY A 268 9.22 10.30 4.85
C GLY A 268 7.76 10.48 4.43
N VAL A 269 7.32 9.79 3.38
CA VAL A 269 5.92 9.83 2.89
C VAL A 269 4.96 9.39 4.00
N SER A 270 5.22 8.24 4.63
CA SER A 270 4.38 7.69 5.68
C SER A 270 4.33 8.61 6.91
N THR A 271 5.45 9.24 7.26
CA THR A 271 5.55 10.17 8.39
C THR A 271 4.75 11.45 8.13
N ILE A 272 4.85 12.05 6.95
CA ILE A 272 4.05 13.25 6.60
C ILE A 272 2.55 12.94 6.72
N ILE A 273 2.09 11.80 6.21
CA ILE A 273 0.67 11.45 6.23
C ILE A 273 0.18 11.27 7.68
N ARG A 274 0.94 10.53 8.50
CA ARG A 274 0.54 10.24 9.89
C ARG A 274 0.67 11.46 10.81
N MET A 275 1.82 12.12 10.73
CA MET A 275 2.12 13.24 11.62
C MET A 275 1.38 14.51 11.21
N GLY A 276 1.02 14.66 9.93
CA GLY A 276 0.18 15.76 9.45
C GLY A 276 -1.18 15.80 10.15
N VAL A 277 -1.80 14.64 10.36
CA VAL A 277 -3.06 14.52 11.11
C VAL A 277 -2.88 14.91 12.57
N ILE A 278 -1.83 14.39 13.23
CA ILE A 278 -1.53 14.72 14.64
C ILE A 278 -1.21 16.20 14.80
N TYR A 279 -0.48 16.77 13.85
CA TYR A 279 -0.14 18.18 13.87
C TYR A 279 -1.37 19.07 13.66
N ALA A 280 -2.27 18.70 12.73
CA ALA A 280 -3.55 19.40 12.55
C ALA A 280 -4.40 19.39 13.83
N ALA A 281 -4.46 18.25 14.52
CA ALA A 281 -5.14 18.13 15.81
C ALA A 281 -4.49 19.02 16.90
N SER A 282 -3.14 19.09 16.95
CA SER A 282 -2.41 19.95 17.90
C SER A 282 -2.64 21.44 17.68
N LYS A 283 -3.04 21.84 16.46
CA LYS A 283 -3.45 23.21 16.10
C LYS A 283 -4.92 23.51 16.42
N GLY A 284 -5.66 22.52 16.92
CA GLY A 284 -7.09 22.69 17.24
C GLY A 284 -8.00 22.69 16.00
N PHE A 285 -7.54 22.16 14.87
CA PHE A 285 -8.40 22.04 13.69
C PHE A 285 -9.52 21.03 13.93
N PRO A 286 -10.75 21.31 13.47
CA PRO A 286 -11.89 20.41 13.68
C PRO A 286 -11.65 19.03 13.05
N ASP A 287 -12.13 17.95 13.67
CA ASP A 287 -11.94 16.57 13.19
C ASP A 287 -12.47 16.35 11.76
N HIS A 288 -13.55 17.05 11.38
CA HIS A 288 -14.08 16.96 10.02
C HIS A 288 -13.08 17.46 8.96
N SER A 289 -12.13 18.34 9.33
CA SER A 289 -11.08 18.82 8.41
C SER A 289 -10.16 17.68 7.95
N VAL A 290 -9.90 16.72 8.85
CA VAL A 290 -9.08 15.54 8.52
C VAL A 290 -9.81 14.68 7.50
N ILE A 291 -11.12 14.48 7.68
CA ILE A 291 -11.95 13.72 6.72
C ILE A 291 -11.96 14.40 5.35
N VAL A 292 -12.13 15.74 5.33
CA VAL A 292 -12.09 16.52 4.08
C VAL A 292 -10.72 16.39 3.42
N ALA A 293 -9.61 16.50 4.17
CA ALA A 293 -8.26 16.31 3.63
C ALA A 293 -8.05 14.91 3.04
N VAL A 294 -8.55 13.87 3.71
CA VAL A 294 -8.48 12.48 3.20
C VAL A 294 -9.26 12.33 1.89
N LEU A 295 -10.48 12.87 1.81
CA LEU A 295 -11.27 12.85 0.58
C LEU A 295 -10.61 13.66 -0.53
N LEU A 296 -10.01 14.82 -0.20
CA LEU A 296 -9.27 15.63 -1.15
C LEU A 296 -8.08 14.83 -1.73
N ILE A 297 -7.33 14.10 -0.91
CA ILE A 297 -6.25 13.23 -1.37
C ILE A 297 -6.78 12.17 -2.34
N GLN A 298 -7.91 11.56 -2.05
CA GLN A 298 -8.48 10.52 -2.93
C GLN A 298 -8.89 11.10 -4.29
N PHE A 299 -9.70 12.15 -4.33
CA PHE A 299 -10.25 12.64 -5.58
C PHE A 299 -9.25 13.46 -6.43
N VAL A 300 -8.45 14.30 -5.80
CA VAL A 300 -7.39 15.06 -6.50
C VAL A 300 -6.26 14.11 -6.94
N GLY A 301 -5.98 13.05 -6.18
CA GLY A 301 -4.97 12.05 -6.52
C GLY A 301 -5.23 11.30 -7.83
N ILE A 302 -6.50 11.13 -8.24
CA ILE A 302 -6.88 10.38 -9.44
C ILE A 302 -6.20 10.92 -10.71
N PRO A 303 -6.44 12.18 -11.14
CA PRO A 303 -5.86 12.70 -12.37
C PRO A 303 -4.32 12.74 -12.32
N PHE A 304 -3.74 13.00 -11.15
CA PHE A 304 -2.29 13.04 -11.00
C PHE A 304 -1.64 11.66 -11.04
N ALA A 305 -2.27 10.61 -10.51
CA ALA A 305 -1.77 9.24 -10.65
C ALA A 305 -1.72 8.84 -12.13
N PHE A 306 -2.75 9.11 -12.92
CA PHE A 306 -2.71 8.90 -14.37
C PHE A 306 -1.68 9.79 -15.08
N LEU A 307 -1.54 11.05 -14.66
CA LEU A 307 -0.52 11.95 -15.20
C LEU A 307 0.89 11.37 -15.02
N PHE A 308 1.23 10.88 -13.83
CA PHE A 308 2.53 10.26 -13.57
C PHE A 308 2.74 8.96 -14.34
N GLY A 309 1.69 8.17 -14.61
CA GLY A 309 1.75 7.00 -15.49
C GLY A 309 2.10 7.34 -16.94
N THR A 310 1.77 8.56 -17.39
CA THR A 310 2.16 9.04 -18.71
C THR A 310 3.47 9.85 -18.71
N LEU A 311 3.82 10.45 -17.57
CA LEU A 311 5.05 11.24 -17.40
C LEU A 311 6.26 10.32 -17.19
N GLY A 312 6.12 9.25 -16.38
CA GLY A 312 7.18 8.29 -16.10
C GLY A 312 7.92 7.81 -17.36
N PRO A 313 7.22 7.26 -18.36
CA PRO A 313 7.83 6.83 -19.60
C PRO A 313 8.53 7.95 -20.40
N LYS A 314 8.03 9.20 -20.31
CA LYS A 314 8.58 10.33 -21.08
C LYS A 314 9.88 10.88 -20.53
N ILE A 315 9.98 11.03 -19.21
CA ILE A 315 11.14 11.62 -18.54
C ILE A 315 12.04 10.59 -17.86
N GLY A 316 11.60 9.32 -17.83
CA GLY A 316 12.19 8.22 -17.08
C GLY A 316 11.59 8.07 -15.68
N THR A 317 11.18 6.85 -15.33
CA THR A 317 10.51 6.49 -14.07
C THR A 317 11.28 6.99 -12.84
N LYS A 318 12.60 6.80 -12.82
CA LYS A 318 13.48 7.29 -11.75
C LYS A 318 13.39 8.81 -11.57
N ARG A 319 13.42 9.59 -12.68
CA ARG A 319 13.34 11.06 -12.64
C ARG A 319 11.96 11.53 -12.17
N ALA A 320 10.90 10.84 -12.59
CA ALA A 320 9.54 11.14 -12.15
C ALA A 320 9.36 10.93 -10.64
N ILE A 321 9.95 9.86 -10.08
CA ILE A 321 9.97 9.65 -8.61
C ILE A 321 10.76 10.78 -7.93
N LEU A 322 11.95 11.14 -8.42
CA LEU A 322 12.74 12.23 -7.85
C LEU A 322 11.98 13.57 -7.84
N LEU A 323 11.21 13.85 -8.90
CA LEU A 323 10.33 15.02 -8.94
C LEU A 323 9.30 14.98 -7.81
N CYS A 324 8.65 13.83 -7.57
CA CYS A 324 7.74 13.67 -6.46
C CYS A 324 8.42 13.93 -5.10
N LEU A 325 9.66 13.44 -4.90
CA LEU A 325 10.40 13.64 -3.64
C LEU A 325 10.75 15.12 -3.40
N VAL A 326 11.05 15.88 -4.46
CA VAL A 326 11.24 17.34 -4.36
C VAL A 326 9.94 18.00 -3.90
N VAL A 327 8.79 17.61 -4.45
CA VAL A 327 7.49 18.14 -4.02
C VAL A 327 7.22 17.79 -2.55
N TYR A 328 7.51 16.55 -2.11
CA TYR A 328 7.37 16.16 -0.69
C TYR A 328 8.28 16.97 0.24
N ALA A 329 9.51 17.27 -0.17
CA ALA A 329 10.38 18.18 0.58
C ALA A 329 9.78 19.59 0.70
N GLY A 330 9.17 20.10 -0.38
CA GLY A 330 8.42 21.36 -0.37
C GLY A 330 7.21 21.32 0.56
N ILE A 331 6.45 20.21 0.57
CA ILE A 331 5.32 19.98 1.49
C ILE A 331 5.78 20.08 2.95
N SER A 332 6.96 19.52 3.28
CA SER A 332 7.51 19.60 4.64
C SER A 332 7.84 21.06 5.04
N ILE A 333 8.28 21.88 4.11
CA ILE A 333 8.53 23.32 4.35
C ILE A 333 7.21 24.07 4.60
N ILE A 334 6.19 23.78 3.78
CA ILE A 334 4.84 24.36 3.97
C ILE A 334 4.28 23.92 5.32
N GLY A 335 4.42 22.64 5.67
CA GLY A 335 3.97 22.10 6.96
C GLY A 335 4.64 22.77 8.16
N TYR A 336 5.92 23.12 8.05
CA TYR A 336 6.61 23.89 9.08
C TYR A 336 5.98 25.27 9.31
N GLN A 337 5.50 25.93 8.25
CA GLN A 337 4.91 27.26 8.30
C GLN A 337 3.39 27.24 8.55
N MET A 338 2.76 26.07 8.55
CA MET A 338 1.31 25.91 8.62
C MET A 338 0.70 26.49 9.91
N GLU A 339 -0.22 27.43 9.75
CA GLU A 339 -1.00 28.08 10.82
C GLU A 339 -2.50 27.95 10.61
N THR A 340 -2.95 27.80 9.37
CA THR A 340 -4.35 27.85 8.99
C THR A 340 -4.84 26.54 8.40
N ILE A 341 -6.17 26.32 8.49
CA ILE A 341 -6.82 25.14 7.89
C ILE A 341 -6.69 25.14 6.36
N ASN A 342 -6.63 26.30 5.72
CA ASN A 342 -6.44 26.38 4.27
C ASN A 342 -5.05 25.90 3.85
N GLU A 343 -4.02 26.18 4.65
CA GLU A 343 -2.67 25.63 4.43
C GLU A 343 -2.62 24.12 4.64
N PHE A 344 -3.40 23.61 5.60
CA PHE A 344 -3.58 22.16 5.78
C PHE A 344 -4.22 21.51 4.54
N TYR A 345 -5.26 22.10 3.96
CA TYR A 345 -5.87 21.62 2.73
C TYR A 345 -4.93 21.77 1.52
N LEU A 346 -4.13 22.82 1.46
CA LEU A 346 -3.09 22.98 0.44
C LEU A 346 -2.07 21.83 0.53
N MET A 347 -1.59 21.51 1.74
CA MET A 347 -0.71 20.34 1.95
C MET A 347 -1.35 19.05 1.48
N ALA A 348 -2.62 18.78 1.86
CA ALA A 348 -3.35 17.60 1.42
C ALA A 348 -3.47 17.53 -0.11
N GLY A 349 -3.73 18.68 -0.77
CA GLY A 349 -3.76 18.80 -2.22
C GLY A 349 -2.40 18.47 -2.87
N LEU A 350 -1.32 18.99 -2.35
CA LEU A 350 0.04 18.71 -2.84
C LEU A 350 0.44 17.24 -2.61
N ILE A 351 0.09 16.65 -1.47
CA ILE A 351 0.25 15.21 -1.22
C ILE A 351 -0.52 14.41 -2.27
N ALA A 352 -1.78 14.78 -2.53
CA ALA A 352 -2.62 14.13 -3.54
C ALA A 352 -1.95 14.11 -4.92
N MET A 353 -1.30 15.22 -5.31
CA MET A 353 -0.64 15.33 -6.61
C MET A 353 0.49 14.32 -6.79
N VAL A 354 1.23 13.96 -5.74
CA VAL A 354 2.45 13.15 -5.86
C VAL A 354 2.34 11.74 -5.31
N GLN A 355 1.41 11.46 -4.40
CA GLN A 355 1.34 10.18 -3.69
C GLN A 355 1.11 8.99 -4.63
N GLY A 356 0.11 9.06 -5.50
CA GLY A 356 -0.18 8.00 -6.47
C GLY A 356 0.97 7.76 -7.45
N GLY A 357 1.60 8.85 -7.90
CA GLY A 357 2.80 8.80 -8.75
C GLY A 357 3.98 8.16 -8.02
N THR A 358 4.29 8.61 -6.81
CA THR A 358 5.42 8.07 -6.03
C THR A 358 5.26 6.57 -5.78
N GLN A 359 4.11 6.14 -5.30
CA GLN A 359 3.86 4.73 -4.98
C GLN A 359 3.78 3.86 -6.24
N GLY A 360 3.00 4.30 -7.25
CA GLY A 360 2.82 3.56 -8.49
C GLY A 360 4.12 3.40 -9.28
N LEU A 361 4.90 4.46 -9.42
CA LEU A 361 6.17 4.42 -10.13
C LEU A 361 7.27 3.66 -9.34
N SER A 362 7.26 3.70 -8.01
CA SER A 362 8.18 2.90 -7.19
C SER A 362 7.92 1.40 -7.37
N ARG A 363 6.65 0.98 -7.36
CA ARG A 363 6.23 -0.39 -7.63
C ARG A 363 6.63 -0.83 -9.05
N SER A 364 6.37 0.01 -10.04
CA SER A 364 6.72 -0.23 -11.44
C SER A 364 8.24 -0.34 -11.65
N LEU A 365 9.01 0.62 -11.11
CA LEU A 365 10.46 0.61 -11.23
C LEU A 365 11.06 -0.67 -10.61
N PHE A 366 10.60 -1.05 -9.42
CA PHE A 366 11.06 -2.28 -8.78
C PHE A 366 10.67 -3.52 -9.60
N ALA A 367 9.43 -3.58 -10.12
CA ALA A 367 8.97 -4.66 -11.00
C ALA A 367 9.85 -4.85 -12.24
N GLY A 368 10.37 -3.75 -12.80
CA GLY A 368 11.30 -3.78 -13.94
C GLY A 368 12.72 -4.21 -13.60
N LEU A 369 13.13 -4.13 -12.32
CA LEU A 369 14.49 -4.46 -11.86
C LEU A 369 14.64 -5.91 -11.37
N VAL A 370 13.56 -6.68 -11.31
CA VAL A 370 13.55 -8.04 -10.75
C VAL A 370 13.22 -9.10 -11.80
N PRO A 371 13.83 -10.30 -11.71
CA PRO A 371 13.54 -11.38 -12.65
C PRO A 371 12.12 -11.90 -12.48
N LYS A 372 11.39 -12.07 -13.58
CA LYS A 372 9.97 -12.47 -13.57
C LYS A 372 9.72 -13.77 -12.82
N HIS A 373 10.59 -14.77 -12.97
CA HIS A 373 10.42 -16.09 -12.34
C HIS A 373 10.61 -16.11 -10.82
N LYS A 374 11.21 -15.05 -10.25
CA LYS A 374 11.38 -14.84 -8.79
C LYS A 374 10.59 -13.64 -8.27
N ALA A 375 9.62 -13.13 -9.02
CA ALA A 375 8.95 -11.88 -8.69
C ALA A 375 8.30 -11.89 -7.30
N SER A 376 7.67 -13.00 -6.86
CA SER A 376 7.06 -13.06 -5.52
C SER A 376 8.10 -13.08 -4.40
N GLU A 377 9.26 -13.72 -4.60
CA GLU A 377 10.38 -13.68 -3.64
C GLU A 377 10.85 -12.24 -3.43
N PHE A 378 11.09 -11.52 -4.53
CA PHE A 378 11.55 -10.13 -4.49
C PHE A 378 10.46 -9.19 -3.93
N PHE A 379 9.19 -9.33 -4.32
CA PHE A 379 8.11 -8.55 -3.73
C PHE A 379 7.82 -8.92 -2.27
N GLY A 380 8.11 -10.16 -1.85
CA GLY A 380 8.15 -10.54 -0.45
C GLY A 380 9.19 -9.74 0.34
N ILE A 381 10.41 -9.60 -0.20
CA ILE A 381 11.46 -8.75 0.37
C ILE A 381 11.06 -7.26 0.33
N PHE A 382 10.51 -6.78 -0.79
CA PHE A 382 9.98 -5.42 -0.92
C PHE A 382 8.96 -5.11 0.19
N SER A 383 8.07 -6.06 0.48
CA SER A 383 7.08 -5.92 1.56
C SER A 383 7.75 -5.74 2.93
N VAL A 384 8.84 -6.45 3.22
CA VAL A 384 9.62 -6.25 4.46
C VAL A 384 10.14 -4.82 4.54
N PHE A 385 10.82 -4.34 3.48
CA PHE A 385 11.35 -2.97 3.43
C PHE A 385 10.24 -1.92 3.56
N ALA A 386 9.09 -2.14 2.90
CA ALA A 386 7.94 -1.26 3.00
C ALA A 386 7.33 -1.19 4.42
N LYS A 387 7.42 -2.27 5.22
CA LYS A 387 6.88 -2.31 6.59
C LYS A 387 7.87 -1.82 7.63
N VAL A 388 9.17 -2.10 7.43
CA VAL A 388 10.25 -1.51 8.25
C VAL A 388 10.28 0.01 8.08
N ALA A 389 9.94 0.52 6.87
CA ALA A 389 9.67 1.91 6.60
C ALA A 389 8.47 2.38 7.37
N GLY A 390 8.25 2.73 8.40
CA GLY A 390 7.12 3.16 9.24
C GLY A 390 7.47 3.15 10.71
N ILE A 391 8.71 2.71 11.01
CA ILE A 391 9.23 2.62 12.37
C ILE A 391 10.11 3.85 12.69
N PHE A 392 10.97 4.23 11.76
CA PHE A 392 11.99 5.26 12.00
C PHE A 392 11.44 6.69 11.98
N GLY A 393 10.44 6.98 11.15
CA GLY A 393 9.88 8.32 11.04
C GLY A 393 9.26 8.84 12.33
N PRO A 394 8.30 8.12 12.94
CA PRO A 394 7.76 8.49 14.24
C PRO A 394 8.84 8.59 15.33
N LEU A 395 9.86 7.73 15.31
CA LEU A 395 10.97 7.79 16.25
C LEU A 395 11.77 9.09 16.07
N VAL A 396 12.21 9.40 14.85
CA VAL A 396 12.95 10.64 14.55
C VAL A 396 12.08 11.86 14.87
N PHE A 397 10.80 11.82 14.52
CA PHE A 397 9.84 12.89 14.81
C PHE A 397 9.73 13.13 16.33
N GLY A 398 9.59 12.06 17.12
CA GLY A 398 9.52 12.14 18.57
C GLY A 398 10.82 12.66 19.20
N LEU A 399 11.99 12.16 18.77
CA LEU A 399 13.28 12.63 19.23
C LEU A 399 13.49 14.13 18.94
N VAL A 400 13.11 14.60 17.75
CA VAL A 400 13.23 16.03 17.41
C VAL A 400 12.33 16.88 18.31
N ILE A 401 11.11 16.43 18.62
CA ILE A 401 10.25 17.13 19.59
C ILE A 401 10.90 17.16 20.97
N GLU A 402 11.47 16.03 21.44
CA GLU A 402 12.13 15.95 22.73
C GLU A 402 13.30 16.94 22.85
N PHE A 403 14.14 17.06 21.81
CA PHE A 403 15.28 17.97 21.82
C PHE A 403 14.94 19.44 21.54
N THR A 404 13.90 19.69 20.74
CA THR A 404 13.56 21.08 20.29
C THR A 404 12.34 21.66 20.98
N GLY A 405 11.55 20.85 21.66
CA GLY A 405 10.26 21.24 22.24
C GLY A 405 9.19 21.60 21.20
N SER A 406 9.42 21.34 19.91
CA SER A 406 8.57 21.86 18.83
C SER A 406 8.19 20.81 17.79
N PRO A 407 6.90 20.49 17.62
CA PRO A 407 6.43 19.64 16.52
C PRO A 407 6.75 20.19 15.12
N ARG A 408 6.90 21.51 14.98
CA ARG A 408 7.26 22.15 13.70
C ARG A 408 8.65 21.73 13.22
N HIS A 409 9.66 21.70 14.10
CA HIS A 409 11.00 21.24 13.74
C HIS A 409 11.00 19.75 13.38
N ALA A 410 10.13 18.97 14.00
CA ALA A 410 9.97 17.56 13.66
C ALA A 410 9.43 17.35 12.22
N ILE A 411 8.55 18.22 11.72
CA ILE A 411 8.11 18.17 10.31
C ILE A 411 9.29 18.44 9.36
N LEU A 412 10.16 19.38 9.66
CA LEU A 412 11.34 19.66 8.83
C LEU A 412 12.33 18.48 8.80
N SER A 413 12.44 17.72 9.88
CA SER A 413 13.35 16.56 9.94
C SER A 413 13.00 15.50 8.88
N VAL A 414 11.75 15.47 8.43
CA VAL A 414 11.27 14.53 7.40
C VAL A 414 11.95 14.79 6.04
N ILE A 415 12.41 16.01 5.78
CA ILE A 415 13.14 16.36 4.54
C ILE A 415 14.38 15.49 4.38
N ALA A 416 15.05 15.11 5.47
CA ALA A 416 16.22 14.25 5.43
C ALA A 416 15.93 12.91 4.76
N PHE A 417 14.75 12.32 4.98
CA PHE A 417 14.35 11.07 4.34
C PHE A 417 14.20 11.23 2.82
N PHE A 418 13.64 12.35 2.34
CA PHE A 418 13.50 12.62 0.91
C PHE A 418 14.84 12.90 0.25
N VAL A 419 15.72 13.65 0.90
CA VAL A 419 17.06 13.94 0.38
C VAL A 419 17.91 12.68 0.34
N ILE A 420 18.01 11.93 1.44
CA ILE A 420 18.83 10.70 1.50
C ILE A 420 18.28 9.64 0.56
N GLY A 421 16.96 9.39 0.58
CA GLY A 421 16.30 8.45 -0.31
C GLY A 421 16.44 8.84 -1.79
N GLY A 422 16.30 10.14 -2.09
CA GLY A 422 16.51 10.68 -3.43
C GLY A 422 17.95 10.52 -3.90
N LEU A 423 18.94 10.84 -3.07
CA LEU A 423 20.37 10.66 -3.39
C LEU A 423 20.72 9.18 -3.63
N LEU A 424 20.17 8.25 -2.85
CA LEU A 424 20.33 6.83 -3.10
C LEU A 424 19.67 6.41 -4.41
N LEU A 425 18.48 6.92 -4.70
CA LEU A 425 17.76 6.63 -5.96
C LEU A 425 18.56 7.12 -7.18
N THR A 426 19.28 8.24 -7.09
CA THR A 426 20.13 8.70 -8.21
C THR A 426 21.22 7.72 -8.57
N ARG A 427 21.70 6.90 -7.62
CA ARG A 427 22.76 5.89 -7.83
C ARG A 427 22.27 4.63 -8.56
N VAL A 428 20.96 4.42 -8.67
CA VAL A 428 20.39 3.25 -9.37
C VAL A 428 20.62 3.40 -10.87
N ASP A 429 21.32 2.45 -11.46
CA ASP A 429 21.42 2.29 -12.93
C ASP A 429 20.24 1.44 -13.42
N VAL A 430 19.17 2.13 -13.82
CA VAL A 430 17.92 1.49 -14.23
C VAL A 430 18.14 0.59 -15.46
N ALA A 431 18.87 1.08 -16.48
CA ALA A 431 19.10 0.34 -17.72
C ALA A 431 19.88 -0.96 -17.47
N LYS A 432 20.91 -0.89 -16.61
CA LYS A 432 21.69 -2.06 -16.22
C LYS A 432 20.83 -3.07 -15.44
N GLY A 433 20.06 -2.60 -14.45
CA GLY A 433 19.22 -3.47 -13.63
C GLY A 433 18.14 -4.19 -14.45
N GLN A 434 17.48 -3.47 -15.34
CA GLN A 434 16.47 -4.03 -16.26
C GLN A 434 17.04 -5.07 -17.20
N ARG A 435 18.22 -4.81 -17.79
CA ARG A 435 18.90 -5.79 -18.64
C ARG A 435 19.19 -7.08 -17.88
N LEU A 436 19.75 -6.99 -16.66
CA LEU A 436 20.04 -8.17 -15.83
C LEU A 436 18.77 -8.95 -15.48
N ALA A 437 17.68 -8.25 -15.18
CA ALA A 437 16.40 -8.88 -14.90
C ALA A 437 15.81 -9.63 -16.11
N LEU A 438 16.00 -9.10 -17.33
CA LEU A 438 15.53 -9.73 -18.58
C LEU A 438 16.41 -10.91 -19.01
N GLU A 439 17.73 -10.85 -18.77
CA GLU A 439 18.69 -11.90 -19.10
C GLU A 439 18.64 -13.09 -18.13
N ALA A 440 18.00 -12.91 -16.96
CA ALA A 440 17.87 -13.95 -15.95
C ALA A 440 17.03 -15.13 -16.47
N LYS A 441 17.64 -16.31 -16.48
CA LYS A 441 16.97 -17.58 -16.84
C LYS A 441 16.31 -18.20 -15.61
N PRO A 442 15.17 -18.90 -15.81
CA PRO A 442 14.49 -19.66 -14.73
C PRO A 442 15.36 -20.75 -14.11
#